data_6a6080090f18544fc400675b067cfd79
#
_entry.id   6a6080090f18544fc400675b067cfd79
#
_cell.length_a   1.000
_cell.length_b   1.000
_cell.length_c   1.000
_cell.angle_alpha   90.00
_cell.angle_beta   90.00
_cell.angle_gamma   90.00
#
_symmetry.space_group_name_H-M   'P 1'
#
loop_
_entity.id
_entity.type
_entity.pdbx_description
1 polymer ?
#
loop_
_entity_poly.entity_id
_entity_poly.type
_entity_poly.pdbx_seq_one_letter_code
_entity_poly.pdbx_strand_id
1 'polypeptide(L)'
;MAITLIATIKVKEGKMEEVKEALKEIVPKIKGSEPGCLEYIPHTVKGPKEKNTIIFYEKYEDDKALKTHMANLGKNMAKVTPLLEPGMDLKTCFEIL
;
A
#
# COMPACT_ATOMS: atom_id res chain seq x y z
N MET A 1 -19.55 3.82 6.04
CA MET A 1 -19.35 3.54 4.62
C MET A 1 -17.88 3.13 4.39
N ALA A 2 -17.67 2.02 3.74
CA ALA A 2 -16.32 1.55 3.45
C ALA A 2 -15.63 2.44 2.42
N ILE A 3 -14.33 2.61 2.57
CA ILE A 3 -13.51 3.42 1.69
C ILE A 3 -12.47 2.53 1.02
N THR A 4 -12.35 2.64 -0.29
CA THR A 4 -11.32 1.94 -1.06
C THR A 4 -10.20 2.91 -1.40
N LEU A 5 -8.97 2.49 -1.18
CA LEU A 5 -7.80 3.28 -1.55
C LEU A 5 -7.01 2.51 -2.59
N ILE A 6 -6.68 3.18 -3.68
CA ILE A 6 -5.78 2.64 -4.69
C ILE A 6 -4.50 3.45 -4.64
N ALA A 7 -3.41 2.81 -4.26
CA ALA A 7 -2.12 3.47 -4.14
C ALA A 7 -1.15 2.88 -5.15
N THR A 8 -0.44 3.75 -5.86
CA THR A 8 0.59 3.32 -6.81
C THR A 8 1.93 3.87 -6.36
N ILE A 9 2.92 2.98 -6.25
CA ILE A 9 4.28 3.37 -5.92
C ILE A 9 5.24 2.88 -7.00
N LYS A 10 6.35 3.58 -7.14
CA LYS A 10 7.42 3.18 -8.06
C LYS A 10 8.63 2.77 -7.24
N VAL A 11 9.14 1.58 -7.51
CA VAL A 11 10.31 1.01 -6.83
C VAL A 11 11.55 1.41 -7.60
N LYS A 12 12.62 1.73 -6.89
CA LYS A 12 13.91 2.01 -7.52
C LYS A 12 14.40 0.79 -8.30
N GLU A 13 15.10 1.04 -9.40
CA GLU A 13 15.63 -0.02 -10.26
C GLU A 13 16.43 -1.03 -9.46
N GLY A 14 16.14 -2.31 -9.66
CA GLY A 14 16.87 -3.39 -9.01
C GLY A 14 16.42 -3.67 -7.57
N LYS A 15 15.43 -2.97 -7.04
CA LYS A 15 15.02 -3.10 -5.65
C LYS A 15 13.68 -3.83 -5.44
N MET A 16 13.07 -4.31 -6.51
CA MET A 16 11.74 -4.94 -6.41
C MET A 16 11.73 -6.14 -5.46
N GLU A 17 12.73 -7.01 -5.51
CA GLU A 17 12.73 -8.19 -4.65
C GLU A 17 12.87 -7.83 -3.17
N GLU A 18 13.68 -6.81 -2.85
CA GLU A 18 13.79 -6.32 -1.48
C GLU A 18 12.45 -5.76 -0.98
N VAL A 19 11.76 -5.00 -1.84
CA VAL A 19 10.45 -4.44 -1.48
C VAL A 19 9.44 -5.56 -1.25
N LYS A 20 9.40 -6.57 -2.13
CA LYS A 20 8.49 -7.70 -1.96
C LYS A 20 8.72 -8.42 -0.63
N GLU A 21 9.98 -8.68 -0.28
CA GLU A 21 10.30 -9.36 0.97
C GLU A 21 9.88 -8.52 2.19
N ALA A 22 10.13 -7.21 2.14
CA ALA A 22 9.69 -6.31 3.21
C ALA A 22 8.18 -6.30 3.35
N LEU A 23 7.44 -6.25 2.24
CA LEU A 23 5.97 -6.23 2.26
C LEU A 23 5.38 -7.52 2.81
N LYS A 24 6.03 -8.66 2.59
CA LYS A 24 5.57 -9.94 3.16
C LYS A 24 5.55 -9.91 4.70
N GLU A 25 6.43 -9.12 5.31
CA GLU A 25 6.45 -8.93 6.76
C GLU A 25 5.52 -7.81 7.21
N ILE A 26 5.50 -6.71 6.45
CA ILE A 26 4.76 -5.50 6.83
C ILE A 26 3.25 -5.69 6.73
N VAL A 27 2.76 -6.29 5.65
CA VAL A 27 1.32 -6.41 5.40
C VAL A 27 0.59 -7.16 6.52
N PRO A 28 1.06 -8.34 6.97
CA PRO A 28 0.40 -9.02 8.09
C PRO A 28 0.39 -8.19 9.37
N LYS A 29 1.46 -7.43 9.63
CA LYS A 29 1.52 -6.59 10.83
C LYS A 29 0.49 -5.46 10.77
N ILE A 30 0.32 -4.85 9.61
CA ILE A 30 -0.69 -3.79 9.42
C ILE A 30 -2.08 -4.37 9.65
N LYS A 31 -2.40 -5.50 9.01
CA LYS A 31 -3.71 -6.12 9.16
C LYS A 31 -3.97 -6.56 10.60
N GLY A 32 -2.95 -7.01 11.30
CA GLY A 32 -3.08 -7.42 12.69
C GLY A 32 -3.23 -6.27 13.69
N SER A 33 -2.67 -5.10 13.37
CA SER A 33 -2.68 -3.95 14.29
C SER A 33 -3.76 -2.91 13.97
N GLU A 34 -4.37 -3.00 12.79
CA GLU A 34 -5.39 -2.04 12.33
C GLU A 34 -6.68 -2.78 11.99
N PRO A 35 -7.53 -3.06 12.98
CA PRO A 35 -8.75 -3.85 12.75
C PRO A 35 -9.71 -3.22 11.74
N GLY A 36 -9.69 -1.90 11.57
CA GLY A 36 -10.50 -1.23 10.56
C GLY A 36 -9.96 -1.33 9.14
N CYS A 37 -8.76 -1.88 8.97
CA CYS A 37 -8.19 -2.15 7.65
C CYS A 37 -8.71 -3.51 7.16
N LEU A 38 -9.68 -3.48 6.26
CA LEU A 38 -10.35 -4.69 5.80
C LEU A 38 -9.56 -5.44 4.73
N GLU A 39 -8.88 -4.71 3.86
CA GLU A 39 -8.03 -5.27 2.82
C GLU A 39 -6.78 -4.42 2.68
N TYR A 40 -5.65 -5.05 2.44
CA TYR A 40 -4.39 -4.37 2.19
C TYR A 40 -3.52 -5.29 1.34
N ILE A 41 -3.68 -5.19 0.02
CA ILE A 41 -3.13 -6.16 -0.92
C ILE A 41 -2.26 -5.48 -1.96
N PRO A 42 -0.92 -5.57 -1.85
CA PRO A 42 -0.05 -5.07 -2.90
C PRO A 42 0.00 -6.03 -4.08
N HIS A 43 0.12 -5.44 -5.29
CA HIS A 43 0.15 -6.17 -6.54
C HIS A 43 1.32 -5.69 -7.40
N THR A 44 1.98 -6.62 -8.09
CA THR A 44 2.84 -6.23 -9.19
C THR A 44 1.97 -6.03 -10.42
N VAL A 45 2.49 -5.34 -11.44
CA VAL A 45 1.73 -5.01 -12.63
C VAL A 45 2.39 -5.65 -13.85
N LYS A 46 1.58 -6.24 -14.72
CA LYS A 46 2.05 -6.88 -15.94
C LYS A 46 2.47 -5.84 -16.97
N GLY A 47 3.58 -6.07 -17.65
CA GLY A 47 4.06 -5.25 -18.75
C GLY A 47 5.49 -4.76 -18.54
N PRO A 48 6.26 -4.61 -19.63
CA PRO A 48 7.68 -4.23 -19.50
C PRO A 48 7.88 -2.82 -18.92
N LYS A 49 6.93 -1.91 -19.14
CA LYS A 49 7.00 -0.56 -18.58
C LYS A 49 6.59 -0.51 -17.11
N GLU A 50 6.03 -1.60 -16.59
CA GLU A 50 5.49 -1.67 -15.25
C GLU A 50 6.33 -2.53 -14.29
N LYS A 51 7.53 -2.90 -14.69
CA LYS A 51 8.38 -3.80 -13.90
C LYS A 51 8.73 -3.27 -12.51
N ASN A 52 8.69 -1.94 -12.32
CA ASN A 52 9.00 -1.30 -11.04
C ASN A 52 7.77 -0.70 -10.36
N THR A 53 6.57 -1.08 -10.79
CA THR A 53 5.32 -0.55 -10.27
C THR A 53 4.68 -1.53 -9.30
N ILE A 54 4.19 -1.01 -8.17
CA ILE A 54 3.34 -1.77 -7.25
C ILE A 54 2.07 -0.99 -7.04
N ILE A 55 0.93 -1.68 -7.14
CA ILE A 55 -0.37 -1.10 -6.86
C ILE A 55 -0.94 -1.78 -5.63
N PHE A 56 -1.38 -0.97 -4.67
CA PHE A 56 -2.05 -1.47 -3.47
C PHE A 56 -3.54 -1.32 -3.63
N TYR A 57 -4.27 -2.39 -3.40
CA TYR A 57 -5.71 -2.35 -3.21
C TYR A 57 -5.96 -2.39 -1.71
N GLU A 58 -6.61 -1.35 -1.18
CA GLU A 58 -6.82 -1.21 0.25
C GLU A 58 -8.28 -0.89 0.52
N LYS A 59 -8.80 -1.41 1.63
CA LYS A 59 -10.16 -1.13 2.02
C LYS A 59 -10.23 -0.87 3.52
N TYR A 60 -10.94 0.18 3.89
CA TYR A 60 -11.08 0.61 5.29
C TYR A 60 -12.56 0.69 5.62
N GLU A 61 -12.92 0.32 6.87
CA GLU A 61 -14.33 0.28 7.26
C GLU A 61 -14.96 1.68 7.30
N ASP A 62 -14.16 2.71 7.59
CA ASP A 62 -14.63 4.09 7.67
C ASP A 62 -13.46 5.08 7.56
N ASP A 63 -13.78 6.37 7.60
CA ASP A 63 -12.78 7.44 7.52
C ASP A 63 -11.80 7.42 8.70
N LYS A 64 -12.28 7.06 9.88
CA LYS A 64 -11.43 6.97 11.06
C LYS A 64 -10.36 5.90 10.90
N ALA A 65 -10.73 4.74 10.35
CA ALA A 65 -9.79 3.66 10.09
C ALA A 65 -8.73 4.09 9.06
N LEU A 66 -9.13 4.81 8.01
CA LEU A 66 -8.21 5.34 7.03
C LEU A 66 -7.23 6.34 7.65
N LYS A 67 -7.73 7.25 8.49
CA LYS A 67 -6.87 8.21 9.18
C LYS A 67 -5.86 7.54 10.08
N THR A 68 -6.27 6.48 10.79
CA THR A 68 -5.35 5.69 11.62
C THR A 68 -4.25 5.07 10.78
N HIS A 69 -4.62 4.48 9.64
CA HIS A 69 -3.65 3.89 8.73
C HIS A 69 -2.64 4.93 8.23
N MET A 70 -3.13 6.08 7.78
CA MET A 70 -2.26 7.14 7.26
C MET A 70 -1.32 7.69 8.34
N ALA A 71 -1.79 7.80 9.58
CA ALA A 71 -0.96 8.27 10.68
C ALA A 71 0.19 7.30 10.99
N ASN A 72 -0.01 6.00 10.74
CA ASN A 72 0.99 4.96 11.03
C ASN A 72 1.86 4.61 9.81
N LEU A 73 1.51 5.13 8.63
CA LEU A 73 2.11 4.70 7.38
C LEU A 73 3.64 4.91 7.34
N GLY A 74 4.10 6.07 7.77
CA GLY A 74 5.53 6.37 7.76
C GLY A 74 6.34 5.39 8.58
N LYS A 75 5.82 5.03 9.77
CA LYS A 75 6.45 4.06 10.66
C LYS A 75 6.41 2.66 10.06
N ASN A 76 5.23 2.26 9.59
CA ASN A 76 5.03 0.91 9.05
C ASN A 76 5.85 0.66 7.80
N MET A 77 6.04 1.68 6.97
CA MET A 77 6.74 1.56 5.69
C MET A 77 8.20 2.03 5.75
N ALA A 78 8.76 2.22 6.94
CA ALA A 78 10.10 2.76 7.09
C ALA A 78 11.17 1.96 6.34
N LYS A 79 11.04 0.64 6.27
CA LYS A 79 11.99 -0.22 5.56
C LYS A 79 11.85 -0.15 4.05
N VAL A 80 10.68 0.26 3.56
CA VAL A 80 10.38 0.29 2.13
C VAL A 80 10.67 1.65 1.51
N THR A 81 10.38 2.72 2.25
CA THR A 81 10.52 4.08 1.74
C THR A 81 11.86 4.38 1.05
N PRO A 82 13.04 3.96 1.60
CA PRO A 82 14.30 4.22 0.91
C PRO A 82 14.46 3.50 -0.42
N LEU A 83 13.65 2.49 -0.67
CA LEU A 83 13.71 1.69 -1.89
C LEU A 83 12.76 2.20 -2.98
N LEU A 84 12.03 3.29 -2.69
CA LEU A 84 11.03 3.83 -3.60
C LEU A 84 11.49 5.11 -4.25
N GLU A 85 11.05 5.33 -5.49
CA GLU A 85 11.14 6.64 -6.11
C GLU A 85 10.19 7.59 -5.38
N PRO A 86 10.50 8.90 -5.32
CA PRO A 86 9.63 9.86 -4.64
C PRO A 86 8.28 9.99 -5.33
N GLY A 87 7.27 10.23 -4.51
CA GLY A 87 5.91 10.40 -4.98
C GLY A 87 5.10 9.12 -4.89
N MET A 88 3.84 9.28 -4.55
CA MET A 88 2.89 8.18 -4.47
C MET A 88 1.58 8.69 -5.03
N ASP A 89 0.98 7.93 -5.95
CA ASP A 89 -0.33 8.27 -6.45
C ASP A 89 -1.38 7.61 -5.57
N LEU A 90 -2.29 8.40 -5.02
CA LEU A 90 -3.37 7.90 -4.17
C LEU A 90 -4.72 8.29 -4.74
N LYS A 91 -5.62 7.33 -4.84
CA LYS A 91 -7.00 7.56 -5.22
C LYS A 91 -7.91 7.02 -4.14
N THR A 92 -8.71 7.90 -3.54
CA THR A 92 -9.73 7.49 -2.59
C THR A 92 -11.01 7.22 -3.38
N CYS A 93 -11.54 6.02 -3.24
CA CYS A 93 -12.63 5.55 -4.07
C CYS A 93 -13.78 5.05 -3.19
N PHE A 94 -14.98 5.10 -3.74
CA PHE A 94 -16.17 4.59 -3.06
C PHE A 94 -16.89 3.64 -4.00
N GLU A 95 -17.34 2.51 -3.47
CA GLU A 95 -18.06 1.55 -4.29
C GLU A 95 -19.36 2.17 -4.81
N ILE A 96 -19.68 1.89 -6.07
CA ILE A 96 -20.92 2.37 -6.69
C ILE A 96 -22.09 1.51 -6.23
N LEU A 97 -21.87 0.24 -6.05
CA LEU A 97 -22.90 -0.73 -5.66
C LEU A 97 -22.67 -1.31 -4.27
#